data_ff9616b42b7dff4b1f1121a00f6375d4
#
_entry.id   ff9616b42b7dff4b1f1121a00f6375d4
#
_cell.length_a   1.000
_cell.length_b   1.000
_cell.length_c   1.000
_cell.angle_alpha   90.00
_cell.angle_beta   90.00
_cell.angle_gamma   90.00
#
_symmetry.space_group_name_H-M   'P 1'
#
loop_
_entity.id
_entity.type
_entity.pdbx_description
1 polymer ?
#
loop_
_entity_poly.entity_id
_entity_poly.type
_entity_poly.pdbx_seq_one_letter_code
_entity_poly.pdbx_strand_id
1 'polypeptide(L)'
;MQATVKRRLTKVALALVVAGYCAAPAVAANGNLKSGQWQIVSEQTGTIQGTVPWITRAADKTADTDKDHVTVTIDRGDRKIVTEGDKQFHVGDKVTVNWAIGDTEGDLDTDNAATKLTVQWMRYSDQNGSNPEEIGTKGSDTYEIQAGDADHYIGIKITPTTTTGDPAVAAELLLKDLSTDAGGGADGDDIPEGPVVDENVHVVIYESGSTTNLLGTSTPLKTNTTYKVLLWKDKEGGTAGKYDTGEEVTSQYDYRWKFVGTSKIAGTGTGGIVNESWNDKDLVIPVTNAEAKTAFEGAEGGVTVGSDGVQGFGLSIDYRRKK
;
A
#
# COMPACT_ATOMS: atom_id res chain seq x y z
N MET A 1 -33.43 38.42 -14.29
CA MET A 1 -33.13 38.19 -15.71
C MET A 1 -32.12 37.05 -15.85
N GLN A 2 -32.64 36.04 -16.37
CA GLN A 2 -32.15 34.78 -16.89
C GLN A 2 -30.65 34.72 -17.23
N ALA A 3 -29.93 33.79 -16.62
CA ALA A 3 -28.76 33.15 -17.19
C ALA A 3 -28.99 31.65 -17.15
N THR A 4 -29.41 31.15 -18.26
CA THR A 4 -29.93 29.85 -18.59
C THR A 4 -28.79 28.85 -18.72
N VAL A 5 -28.84 27.78 -17.96
CA VAL A 5 -28.64 26.38 -18.31
C VAL A 5 -27.95 26.12 -19.66
N LYS A 6 -26.66 25.80 -19.58
CA LYS A 6 -25.94 24.96 -20.56
C LYS A 6 -24.95 24.03 -19.85
N ARG A 7 -25.45 23.11 -19.12
CA ARG A 7 -24.69 21.93 -18.66
C ARG A 7 -25.65 20.76 -18.66
N ARG A 8 -25.47 19.88 -19.59
CA ARG A 8 -25.94 18.47 -19.65
C ARG A 8 -26.23 18.10 -21.07
N LEU A 9 -25.20 17.77 -21.84
CA LEU A 9 -25.37 17.01 -23.10
C LEU A 9 -24.02 16.48 -23.63
N THR A 10 -23.13 16.01 -22.75
CA THR A 10 -21.87 15.44 -23.23
C THR A 10 -21.57 14.04 -22.69
N LYS A 11 -22.55 13.38 -22.07
CA LYS A 11 -22.37 12.02 -21.55
C LYS A 11 -23.35 10.97 -22.12
N VAL A 12 -24.06 11.29 -23.18
CA VAL A 12 -25.00 10.31 -23.82
C VAL A 12 -24.56 9.95 -25.25
N ALA A 13 -23.50 10.52 -25.75
CA ALA A 13 -23.09 10.29 -27.13
C ALA A 13 -22.16 9.08 -27.36
N LEU A 14 -21.71 8.40 -26.30
CA LEU A 14 -20.83 7.23 -26.47
C LEU A 14 -21.56 5.87 -26.39
N ALA A 15 -22.82 5.85 -26.00
CA ALA A 15 -23.60 4.63 -25.92
C ALA A 15 -24.47 4.38 -27.16
N LEU A 16 -24.42 5.24 -28.17
CA LEU A 16 -25.28 5.13 -29.38
C LEU A 16 -24.53 4.81 -30.67
N VAL A 17 -23.24 4.53 -30.62
CA VAL A 17 -22.48 4.15 -31.82
C VAL A 17 -22.56 2.63 -32.08
N VAL A 18 -22.98 1.84 -31.11
CA VAL A 18 -23.16 0.38 -31.30
C VAL A 18 -24.57 0.01 -31.83
N ALA A 19 -25.52 0.92 -31.85
CA ALA A 19 -26.88 0.67 -32.33
C ALA A 19 -27.17 1.18 -33.75
N GLY A 20 -26.15 1.56 -34.49
CA GLY A 20 -26.29 2.18 -35.82
C GLY A 20 -25.93 1.28 -36.98
N TYR A 21 -25.95 -0.03 -36.81
CA TYR A 21 -26.09 -0.88 -37.97
C TYR A 21 -27.54 -0.79 -38.43
N CYS A 22 -27.77 0.09 -39.40
CA CYS A 22 -29.00 0.10 -40.15
C CYS A 22 -29.34 -1.33 -40.57
N ALA A 23 -30.43 -1.88 -40.04
CA ALA A 23 -31.05 -3.04 -40.63
C ALA A 23 -31.41 -2.64 -42.07
N ALA A 24 -30.52 -2.88 -43.00
CA ALA A 24 -30.91 -2.97 -44.37
C ALA A 24 -32.03 -4.02 -44.41
N PRO A 25 -33.19 -3.72 -44.97
CA PRO A 25 -34.23 -4.73 -45.05
C PRO A 25 -33.62 -5.95 -45.76
N ALA A 26 -33.66 -7.09 -45.10
CA ALA A 26 -33.26 -8.34 -45.73
C ALA A 26 -34.11 -8.52 -46.98
N VAL A 27 -33.55 -8.16 -48.11
CA VAL A 27 -34.19 -8.51 -49.41
C VAL A 27 -33.91 -9.99 -49.54
N ALA A 28 -34.91 -10.81 -49.20
CA ALA A 28 -34.86 -12.21 -49.53
C ALA A 28 -34.61 -12.28 -51.04
N ALA A 29 -33.44 -12.73 -51.44
CA ALA A 29 -33.13 -12.95 -52.82
C ALA A 29 -34.14 -14.02 -53.34
N ASN A 30 -35.08 -13.61 -54.16
CA ASN A 30 -35.98 -14.52 -54.82
C ASN A 30 -35.20 -15.34 -55.86
N GLY A 31 -34.28 -16.14 -55.41
CA GLY A 31 -33.54 -17.07 -56.24
C GLY A 31 -34.38 -18.32 -56.51
N ASN A 32 -34.49 -18.72 -57.74
CA ASN A 32 -35.03 -20.03 -58.08
C ASN A 32 -34.07 -21.11 -57.52
N LEU A 33 -34.42 -21.70 -56.37
CA LEU A 33 -33.69 -22.77 -55.77
C LEU A 33 -33.63 -23.98 -56.68
N LYS A 34 -32.44 -24.45 -56.99
CA LYS A 34 -32.23 -25.68 -57.76
C LYS A 34 -32.10 -26.84 -56.79
N SER A 35 -32.87 -27.91 -57.08
CA SER A 35 -32.84 -29.12 -56.26
C SER A 35 -31.42 -29.73 -56.22
N GLY A 36 -30.92 -30.07 -55.04
CA GLY A 36 -29.66 -30.72 -54.86
C GLY A 36 -28.44 -29.82 -54.99
N GLN A 37 -28.57 -28.49 -55.09
CA GLN A 37 -27.44 -27.54 -55.14
C GLN A 37 -27.57 -26.55 -54.05
N TRP A 38 -26.41 -26.26 -53.39
CA TRP A 38 -26.26 -25.20 -52.42
C TRP A 38 -26.25 -23.84 -53.11
N GLN A 39 -27.07 -22.91 -52.61
CA GLN A 39 -27.15 -21.56 -53.14
C GLN A 39 -27.07 -20.55 -52.00
N ILE A 40 -26.40 -19.43 -52.23
CA ILE A 40 -26.38 -18.30 -51.29
C ILE A 40 -27.68 -17.53 -51.47
N VAL A 41 -28.54 -17.55 -50.46
CA VAL A 41 -29.87 -16.90 -50.50
C VAL A 41 -30.09 -15.86 -49.41
N SER A 42 -29.08 -15.60 -48.57
CA SER A 42 -29.17 -14.63 -47.46
C SER A 42 -27.93 -13.76 -47.38
N GLU A 43 -28.12 -12.62 -46.78
CA GLU A 43 -27.01 -11.78 -46.33
C GLU A 43 -26.39 -12.37 -45.05
N GLN A 44 -25.24 -11.85 -44.68
CA GLN A 44 -24.54 -12.25 -43.44
C GLN A 44 -25.24 -11.66 -42.22
N THR A 45 -25.20 -12.37 -41.13
CA THR A 45 -25.53 -11.85 -39.79
C THR A 45 -24.38 -11.02 -39.25
N GLY A 46 -24.53 -10.46 -38.04
CA GLY A 46 -23.42 -9.96 -37.26
C GLY A 46 -22.45 -11.08 -36.85
N THR A 47 -21.28 -10.70 -36.37
CA THR A 47 -20.24 -11.61 -35.88
C THR A 47 -20.66 -12.30 -34.60
N ILE A 48 -20.16 -13.49 -34.36
CA ILE A 48 -20.25 -14.18 -33.07
C ILE A 48 -19.21 -13.55 -32.16
N GLN A 49 -19.61 -13.18 -30.94
CA GLN A 49 -18.73 -12.64 -29.90
C GLN A 49 -18.76 -13.55 -28.69
N GLY A 50 -17.62 -13.67 -28.05
CA GLY A 50 -17.42 -14.30 -26.77
C GLY A 50 -17.62 -13.35 -25.58
N THR A 51 -17.05 -13.72 -24.46
CA THR A 51 -17.01 -12.90 -23.23
C THR A 51 -15.78 -12.01 -23.19
N VAL A 52 -15.83 -11.01 -22.33
CA VAL A 52 -14.70 -10.11 -22.11
C VAL A 52 -13.68 -10.80 -21.22
N PRO A 53 -12.38 -10.78 -21.53
CA PRO A 53 -11.35 -11.37 -20.68
C PRO A 53 -11.25 -10.62 -19.35
N TRP A 54 -10.71 -11.30 -18.31
CA TRP A 54 -10.43 -10.71 -17.00
C TRP A 54 -9.06 -11.15 -16.48
N ILE A 55 -8.53 -10.47 -15.48
CA ILE A 55 -7.40 -10.95 -14.71
C ILE A 55 -7.90 -11.70 -13.46
N THR A 56 -7.09 -12.65 -12.99
CA THR A 56 -7.33 -13.37 -11.75
C THR A 56 -6.02 -13.81 -11.12
N ARG A 57 -5.99 -13.92 -9.79
CA ARG A 57 -4.90 -14.59 -9.06
C ARG A 57 -5.17 -16.09 -8.84
N ALA A 58 -6.37 -16.54 -9.10
CA ALA A 58 -6.74 -17.95 -8.96
C ALA A 58 -6.08 -18.84 -10.02
N ALA A 59 -5.81 -20.09 -9.64
CA ALA A 59 -5.30 -21.10 -10.57
C ALA A 59 -6.35 -21.51 -11.61
N ASP A 60 -7.64 -21.49 -11.25
CA ASP A 60 -8.75 -21.73 -12.17
C ASP A 60 -9.10 -20.45 -12.93
N LYS A 61 -8.61 -20.38 -14.17
CA LYS A 61 -8.76 -19.23 -15.05
C LYS A 61 -10.13 -19.13 -15.73
N THR A 62 -10.98 -20.13 -15.56
CA THR A 62 -12.32 -20.19 -16.16
C THR A 62 -13.41 -19.77 -15.18
N ALA A 63 -13.10 -19.70 -13.90
CA ALA A 63 -14.02 -19.28 -12.84
C ALA A 63 -13.86 -17.80 -12.50
N ASP A 64 -14.92 -17.23 -11.92
CA ASP A 64 -14.91 -15.83 -11.41
C ASP A 64 -14.16 -15.70 -10.06
N THR A 65 -13.49 -16.75 -9.60
CA THR A 65 -12.74 -16.74 -8.34
C THR A 65 -11.57 -15.78 -8.43
N ASP A 66 -11.47 -14.90 -7.47
CA ASP A 66 -10.40 -13.86 -7.39
C ASP A 66 -10.28 -13.00 -8.66
N LYS A 67 -11.41 -12.83 -9.36
CA LYS A 67 -11.50 -11.96 -10.51
C LYS A 67 -11.14 -10.53 -10.15
N ASP A 68 -10.46 -9.86 -11.08
CA ASP A 68 -9.98 -8.48 -10.93
C ASP A 68 -8.97 -8.28 -9.80
N HIS A 69 -8.24 -9.36 -9.44
CA HIS A 69 -7.18 -9.34 -8.42
C HIS A 69 -5.84 -9.78 -9.01
N VAL A 70 -4.77 -9.31 -8.39
CA VAL A 70 -3.39 -9.70 -8.68
C VAL A 70 -2.73 -10.31 -7.44
N THR A 71 -1.77 -11.20 -7.64
CA THR A 71 -0.85 -11.62 -6.57
C THR A 71 0.26 -10.60 -6.46
N VAL A 72 0.58 -10.18 -5.24
CA VAL A 72 1.66 -9.23 -4.94
C VAL A 72 2.82 -9.97 -4.30
N THR A 73 4.02 -9.72 -4.82
CA THR A 73 5.27 -10.26 -4.26
C THR A 73 6.20 -9.10 -3.96
N ILE A 74 6.85 -9.12 -2.78
CA ILE A 74 7.74 -8.06 -2.32
C ILE A 74 9.13 -8.61 -2.12
N ASP A 75 10.10 -8.05 -2.84
CA ASP A 75 11.52 -8.23 -2.54
C ASP A 75 11.96 -7.07 -1.63
N ARG A 76 12.27 -7.40 -0.39
CA ARG A 76 12.63 -6.46 0.68
C ARG A 76 14.14 -6.26 0.82
N GLY A 77 14.94 -6.85 -0.09
CA GLY A 77 16.40 -6.81 0.01
C GLY A 77 16.89 -7.31 1.37
N ASP A 78 17.78 -6.54 1.98
CA ASP A 78 18.37 -6.87 3.30
C ASP A 78 17.49 -6.45 4.49
N ARG A 79 16.32 -5.87 4.26
CA ARG A 79 15.41 -5.42 5.32
C ARG A 79 14.84 -6.61 6.08
N LYS A 80 15.06 -6.61 7.40
CA LYS A 80 14.61 -7.68 8.28
C LYS A 80 13.17 -7.44 8.74
N ILE A 81 12.37 -8.50 8.73
CA ILE A 81 11.05 -8.52 9.33
C ILE A 81 11.20 -8.97 10.78
N VAL A 82 10.93 -8.07 11.72
CA VAL A 82 10.98 -8.33 13.17
C VAL A 82 9.58 -8.24 13.76
N THR A 83 8.75 -7.34 13.23
CA THR A 83 7.36 -7.12 13.64
C THR A 83 6.43 -7.28 12.46
N GLU A 84 5.14 -7.42 12.71
CA GLU A 84 4.13 -7.47 11.66
C GLU A 84 4.14 -6.22 10.78
N GLY A 85 4.37 -5.04 11.39
CA GLY A 85 4.48 -3.78 10.66
C GLY A 85 5.61 -3.73 9.64
N ASP A 86 6.68 -4.51 9.84
CA ASP A 86 7.80 -4.58 8.90
C ASP A 86 7.45 -5.29 7.58
N LYS A 87 6.31 -5.94 7.51
CA LYS A 87 5.80 -6.55 6.27
C LYS A 87 5.14 -5.53 5.34
N GLN A 88 4.71 -4.38 5.84
CA GLN A 88 4.12 -3.30 5.06
C GLN A 88 5.06 -2.84 3.93
N PHE A 89 4.52 -2.19 2.92
CA PHE A 89 5.34 -1.58 1.88
C PHE A 89 6.25 -0.50 2.46
N HIS A 90 7.53 -0.56 2.10
CA HIS A 90 8.52 0.43 2.50
C HIS A 90 9.23 1.02 1.28
N VAL A 91 9.76 2.21 1.45
CA VAL A 91 10.69 2.80 0.47
C VAL A 91 11.89 1.86 0.26
N GLY A 92 12.21 1.58 -0.99
CA GLY A 92 13.27 0.65 -1.37
C GLY A 92 12.80 -0.80 -1.63
N ASP A 93 11.57 -1.15 -1.23
CA ASP A 93 11.01 -2.46 -1.58
C ASP A 93 10.75 -2.55 -3.09
N LYS A 94 11.01 -3.72 -3.65
CA LYS A 94 10.69 -4.02 -5.04
C LYS A 94 9.43 -4.87 -5.10
N VAL A 95 8.36 -4.29 -5.59
CA VAL A 95 7.03 -4.92 -5.68
C VAL A 95 6.83 -5.48 -7.08
N THR A 96 6.36 -6.72 -7.16
CA THR A 96 6.00 -7.39 -8.42
C THR A 96 4.56 -7.84 -8.35
N VAL A 97 3.78 -7.53 -9.38
CA VAL A 97 2.41 -8.01 -9.54
C VAL A 97 2.35 -9.15 -10.55
N ASN A 98 1.58 -10.18 -10.22
CA ASN A 98 1.36 -11.35 -11.08
C ASN A 98 -0.14 -11.62 -11.22
N TRP A 99 -0.54 -12.09 -12.37
CA TRP A 99 -1.93 -12.45 -12.67
C TRP A 99 -1.98 -13.57 -13.69
N ALA A 100 -3.15 -14.16 -13.83
CA ALA A 100 -3.50 -15.01 -14.94
C ALA A 100 -4.61 -14.36 -15.74
N ILE A 101 -4.70 -14.62 -17.03
CA ILE A 101 -5.85 -14.23 -17.83
C ILE A 101 -6.91 -15.31 -17.70
N GLY A 102 -8.12 -14.91 -17.30
CA GLY A 102 -9.33 -15.69 -17.31
C GLY A 102 -10.18 -15.31 -18.52
N ASP A 103 -10.78 -16.32 -19.13
CA ASP A 103 -11.67 -16.18 -20.27
C ASP A 103 -12.58 -17.40 -20.37
N THR A 104 -13.87 -17.22 -20.67
CA THR A 104 -14.84 -18.33 -20.72
C THR A 104 -14.59 -19.25 -21.90
N GLU A 105 -14.25 -18.68 -23.03
CA GLU A 105 -14.01 -19.39 -24.29
C GLU A 105 -12.60 -19.95 -24.39
N GLY A 106 -11.70 -19.52 -23.48
CA GLY A 106 -10.31 -19.97 -23.44
C GLY A 106 -9.38 -19.13 -24.31
N ASP A 107 -9.72 -17.89 -24.57
CA ASP A 107 -8.87 -16.95 -25.28
C ASP A 107 -7.58 -16.66 -24.50
N LEU A 108 -6.49 -16.41 -25.21
CA LEU A 108 -5.14 -16.46 -24.65
C LEU A 108 -4.44 -15.10 -24.70
N ASP A 109 -3.68 -14.83 -23.63
CA ASP A 109 -2.57 -13.88 -23.62
C ASP A 109 -1.30 -14.66 -23.22
N THR A 110 -0.51 -15.09 -24.21
CA THR A 110 0.68 -15.89 -23.97
C THR A 110 1.69 -15.09 -23.15
N ASP A 111 2.12 -15.67 -22.02
CA ASP A 111 3.06 -15.05 -21.06
C ASP A 111 2.59 -13.68 -20.54
N ASN A 112 1.26 -13.44 -20.54
CA ASN A 112 0.63 -12.17 -20.18
C ASN A 112 1.17 -10.96 -20.95
N ALA A 113 1.72 -11.16 -22.14
CA ALA A 113 2.49 -10.17 -22.87
C ALA A 113 1.67 -8.93 -23.28
N ALA A 114 0.43 -9.15 -23.76
CA ALA A 114 -0.45 -8.05 -24.17
C ALA A 114 -0.97 -7.26 -22.95
N THR A 115 -1.43 -7.95 -21.93
CA THR A 115 -1.93 -7.32 -20.70
C THR A 115 -0.81 -6.58 -19.97
N LYS A 116 0.40 -7.13 -19.90
CA LYS A 116 1.56 -6.50 -19.25
C LYS A 116 1.87 -5.11 -19.83
N LEU A 117 1.75 -4.93 -21.15
CA LEU A 117 1.97 -3.62 -21.79
C LEU A 117 1.00 -2.53 -21.32
N THR A 118 -0.13 -2.92 -20.72
CA THR A 118 -1.13 -1.99 -20.20
C THR A 118 -0.88 -1.54 -18.76
N VAL A 119 -0.04 -2.26 -18.01
CA VAL A 119 0.25 -1.97 -16.59
C VAL A 119 0.84 -0.59 -16.45
N GLN A 120 0.24 0.21 -15.59
CA GLN A 120 0.74 1.50 -15.14
C GLN A 120 0.68 1.55 -13.62
N TRP A 121 1.81 1.73 -12.98
CA TRP A 121 1.89 1.93 -11.54
C TRP A 121 1.31 3.28 -11.15
N MET A 122 0.63 3.30 -10.00
CA MET A 122 -0.06 4.47 -9.48
C MET A 122 0.25 4.68 -8.02
N ARG A 123 0.27 5.93 -7.56
CA ARG A 123 0.19 6.25 -6.15
C ARG A 123 -1.03 7.12 -5.87
N TYR A 124 -1.57 6.97 -4.67
CA TYR A 124 -2.78 7.65 -4.21
C TYR A 124 -2.56 8.21 -2.82
N SER A 125 -3.20 9.33 -2.49
CA SER A 125 -3.10 9.94 -1.16
C SER A 125 -3.91 9.19 -0.09
N ASP A 126 -4.83 8.34 -0.49
CA ASP A 126 -5.63 7.48 0.40
C ASP A 126 -6.04 6.17 -0.29
N GLN A 127 -6.52 5.21 0.49
CA GLN A 127 -6.97 3.90 0.02
C GLN A 127 -8.19 3.96 -0.93
N ASN A 128 -8.90 5.08 -0.99
CA ASN A 128 -10.03 5.26 -1.90
C ASN A 128 -9.61 5.70 -3.30
N GLY A 129 -8.33 5.98 -3.48
CA GLY A 129 -7.76 6.38 -4.77
C GLY A 129 -7.84 7.88 -5.04
N SER A 130 -7.80 8.72 -4.01
CA SER A 130 -7.74 10.17 -4.17
C SER A 130 -6.37 10.61 -4.70
N ASN A 131 -6.36 11.72 -5.45
CA ASN A 131 -5.16 12.33 -6.03
C ASN A 131 -4.26 11.32 -6.77
N PRO A 132 -4.78 10.64 -7.81
CA PRO A 132 -4.01 9.63 -8.54
C PRO A 132 -2.82 10.25 -9.28
N GLU A 133 -1.65 9.66 -9.11
CA GLU A 133 -0.44 10.01 -9.85
C GLU A 133 0.15 8.75 -10.51
N GLU A 134 0.57 8.88 -11.76
CA GLU A 134 1.29 7.82 -12.46
C GLU A 134 2.75 7.80 -12.01
N ILE A 135 3.25 6.62 -11.66
CA ILE A 135 4.62 6.37 -11.22
C ILE A 135 5.23 5.20 -12.00
N GLY A 136 6.54 5.05 -11.90
CA GLY A 136 7.24 3.94 -12.57
C GLY A 136 7.17 4.00 -14.09
N THR A 137 7.45 2.86 -14.71
CA THR A 137 7.47 2.71 -16.17
C THR A 137 6.26 1.91 -16.63
N LYS A 138 5.51 2.44 -17.57
CA LYS A 138 4.37 1.73 -18.19
C LYS A 138 4.85 0.44 -18.86
N GLY A 139 4.07 -0.64 -18.70
CA GLY A 139 4.39 -1.96 -19.22
C GLY A 139 5.33 -2.77 -18.32
N SER A 140 5.67 -2.28 -17.13
CA SER A 140 6.42 -3.02 -16.13
C SER A 140 5.47 -3.64 -15.09
N ASP A 141 5.61 -4.94 -14.83
CA ASP A 141 4.96 -5.65 -13.74
C ASP A 141 5.69 -5.50 -12.40
N THR A 142 6.78 -4.76 -12.39
CA THR A 142 7.64 -4.56 -11.23
C THR A 142 7.93 -3.08 -11.03
N TYR A 143 7.90 -2.65 -9.76
CA TYR A 143 8.18 -1.28 -9.35
C TYR A 143 9.02 -1.28 -8.08
N GLU A 144 10.05 -0.45 -8.02
CA GLU A 144 10.81 -0.17 -6.82
C GLU A 144 10.27 1.09 -6.17
N ILE A 145 9.79 0.96 -4.94
CA ILE A 145 9.14 2.04 -4.19
C ILE A 145 10.15 3.14 -3.91
N GLN A 146 9.84 4.36 -4.32
CA GLN A 146 10.71 5.52 -4.20
C GLN A 146 10.40 6.34 -2.93
N ALA A 147 11.33 7.18 -2.50
CA ALA A 147 11.13 8.07 -1.35
C ALA A 147 9.90 8.99 -1.50
N GLY A 148 9.55 9.37 -2.73
CA GLY A 148 8.36 10.18 -3.00
C GLY A 148 7.04 9.45 -2.81
N ASP A 149 7.06 8.13 -2.65
CA ASP A 149 5.87 7.31 -2.43
C ASP A 149 5.53 7.13 -0.95
N ALA A 150 6.40 7.59 -0.05
CA ALA A 150 6.14 7.55 1.39
C ALA A 150 4.79 8.21 1.70
N ASP A 151 4.02 7.56 2.57
CA ASP A 151 2.67 7.95 2.99
C ASP A 151 1.59 7.92 1.91
N HIS A 152 1.90 7.33 0.76
CA HIS A 152 0.96 7.08 -0.31
C HIS A 152 0.61 5.59 -0.40
N TYR A 153 -0.53 5.30 -0.98
CA TYR A 153 -0.98 3.95 -1.30
C TYR A 153 -0.54 3.60 -2.71
N ILE A 154 -0.01 2.40 -2.89
CA ILE A 154 0.49 1.92 -4.18
C ILE A 154 -0.57 1.05 -4.85
N GLY A 155 -0.86 1.36 -6.10
CA GLY A 155 -1.79 0.63 -6.93
C GLY A 155 -1.32 0.51 -8.36
N ILE A 156 -2.16 -0.06 -9.21
CA ILE A 156 -1.93 -0.14 -10.65
C ILE A 156 -3.22 0.12 -11.44
N LYS A 157 -3.04 0.60 -12.67
CA LYS A 157 -4.02 0.46 -13.74
C LYS A 157 -3.61 -0.72 -14.59
N ILE A 158 -4.57 -1.55 -15.00
CA ILE A 158 -4.33 -2.69 -15.86
C ILE A 158 -5.55 -2.95 -16.74
N THR A 159 -5.32 -3.31 -18.00
CA THR A 159 -6.40 -3.64 -18.95
C THR A 159 -6.24 -5.08 -19.38
N PRO A 160 -7.10 -6.01 -18.92
CA PRO A 160 -7.06 -7.38 -19.38
C PRO A 160 -7.19 -7.44 -20.90
N THR A 161 -6.23 -8.09 -21.54
CA THR A 161 -6.12 -8.13 -23.00
C THR A 161 -5.70 -9.53 -23.44
N THR A 162 -6.42 -10.09 -24.44
CA THR A 162 -6.08 -11.35 -25.08
C THR A 162 -5.54 -11.11 -26.49
N THR A 163 -4.85 -12.08 -27.03
CA THR A 163 -4.34 -12.06 -28.42
C THR A 163 -5.22 -12.85 -29.37
N THR A 164 -6.24 -13.54 -28.85
CA THR A 164 -7.27 -14.29 -29.58
C THR A 164 -8.64 -13.84 -29.10
N GLY A 165 -9.71 -14.23 -29.84
CA GLY A 165 -11.08 -13.91 -29.44
C GLY A 165 -11.58 -12.52 -29.82
N ASP A 166 -12.86 -12.32 -29.57
CA ASP A 166 -13.59 -11.06 -29.79
C ASP A 166 -14.74 -11.00 -28.76
N PRO A 167 -14.75 -10.02 -27.81
CA PRO A 167 -13.81 -8.92 -27.66
C PRO A 167 -12.49 -9.35 -26.99
N ALA A 168 -11.37 -8.84 -27.50
CA ALA A 168 -10.04 -9.14 -27.01
C ALA A 168 -9.54 -8.20 -25.88
N VAL A 169 -10.27 -7.12 -25.60
CA VAL A 169 -9.85 -6.07 -24.64
C VAL A 169 -11.00 -5.77 -23.69
N ALA A 170 -10.71 -5.84 -22.41
CA ALA A 170 -11.64 -5.49 -21.33
C ALA A 170 -11.61 -3.98 -20.99
N ALA A 171 -12.43 -3.58 -20.03
CA ALA A 171 -12.33 -2.27 -19.43
C ALA A 171 -11.06 -2.17 -18.58
N GLU A 172 -10.48 -0.96 -18.48
CA GLU A 172 -9.37 -0.68 -17.57
C GLU A 172 -9.81 -0.87 -16.11
N LEU A 173 -9.03 -1.62 -15.37
CA LEU A 173 -9.17 -1.83 -13.94
C LEU A 173 -8.25 -0.89 -13.17
N LEU A 174 -8.73 -0.39 -12.04
CA LEU A 174 -7.98 0.44 -11.10
C LEU A 174 -7.86 -0.31 -9.78
N LEU A 175 -6.71 -0.96 -9.56
CA LEU A 175 -6.38 -1.60 -8.30
C LEU A 175 -5.66 -0.54 -7.45
N LYS A 176 -6.38 0.02 -6.47
CA LYS A 176 -5.97 1.28 -5.82
C LYS A 176 -5.06 1.10 -4.63
N ASP A 177 -5.08 -0.08 -4.04
CA ASP A 177 -4.28 -0.40 -2.85
C ASP A 177 -3.85 -1.87 -2.91
N LEU A 178 -2.62 -2.09 -3.34
CA LEU A 178 -2.08 -3.43 -3.48
C LEU A 178 -1.73 -4.09 -2.13
N SER A 179 -1.83 -3.37 -1.02
CA SER A 179 -1.66 -3.94 0.32
C SER A 179 -2.93 -4.64 0.84
N THR A 180 -4.08 -4.49 0.16
CA THR A 180 -5.36 -5.05 0.59
C THR A 180 -6.01 -5.91 -0.47
N ASP A 181 -6.77 -6.92 -0.03
CA ASP A 181 -7.63 -7.72 -0.88
C ASP A 181 -8.71 -6.85 -1.56
N ALA A 182 -9.37 -5.99 -0.80
CA ALA A 182 -10.38 -5.07 -1.30
C ALA A 182 -9.84 -4.08 -2.35
N GLY A 183 -8.56 -3.78 -2.33
CA GLY A 183 -7.87 -2.96 -3.32
C GLY A 183 -7.42 -3.72 -4.56
N GLY A 184 -7.67 -5.03 -4.62
CA GLY A 184 -7.30 -5.92 -5.72
C GLY A 184 -5.89 -6.51 -5.63
N GLY A 185 -5.21 -6.32 -4.50
CA GLY A 185 -3.84 -6.75 -4.26
C GLY A 185 -3.71 -8.03 -3.43
N ALA A 186 -3.05 -7.94 -2.30
CA ALA A 186 -2.70 -9.06 -1.42
C ALA A 186 -3.88 -9.97 -1.11
N ASP A 187 -3.62 -11.26 -1.04
CA ASP A 187 -4.60 -12.31 -0.74
C ASP A 187 -4.83 -12.52 0.76
N GLY A 188 -4.79 -11.43 1.49
CA GLY A 188 -5.38 -11.36 2.80
C GLY A 188 -4.45 -11.35 3.98
N ASP A 189 -3.13 -11.67 3.91
CA ASP A 189 -2.49 -11.86 5.21
C ASP A 189 -1.01 -11.53 5.33
N ASP A 190 -0.30 -11.34 4.24
CA ASP A 190 1.14 -11.17 4.32
C ASP A 190 1.62 -9.72 4.27
N ILE A 191 0.74 -8.80 3.88
CA ILE A 191 1.06 -7.38 3.77
C ILE A 191 0.08 -6.61 4.64
N PRO A 192 0.52 -5.97 5.73
CA PRO A 192 -0.33 -5.12 6.53
C PRO A 192 -0.89 -3.95 5.70
N GLU A 193 -2.17 -3.69 5.86
CA GLU A 193 -2.83 -2.57 5.21
C GLU A 193 -2.22 -1.23 5.63
N GLY A 194 -2.05 -0.35 4.67
CA GLY A 194 -1.60 1.00 4.96
C GLY A 194 -0.72 1.61 3.87
N PRO A 195 -0.40 2.88 4.03
CA PRO A 195 0.48 3.57 3.10
C PRO A 195 1.92 3.06 3.19
N VAL A 196 2.71 3.39 2.19
CA VAL A 196 4.16 3.13 2.17
C VAL A 196 4.82 3.76 3.39
N VAL A 197 5.62 2.98 4.09
CA VAL A 197 6.45 3.43 5.21
C VAL A 197 7.79 3.94 4.69
N ASP A 198 8.24 5.04 5.24
CA ASP A 198 9.57 5.57 4.98
C ASP A 198 10.56 5.02 6.00
N GLU A 199 11.51 4.20 5.56
CA GLU A 199 12.54 3.63 6.44
C GLU A 199 13.64 4.61 6.86
N ASN A 200 13.67 5.80 6.28
CA ASN A 200 14.72 6.78 6.52
C ASN A 200 14.45 7.67 7.74
N VAL A 201 13.52 7.28 8.63
CA VAL A 201 13.29 8.00 9.88
C VAL A 201 14.32 7.58 10.91
N HIS A 202 15.19 8.51 11.25
CA HIS A 202 16.18 8.34 12.31
C HIS A 202 15.59 8.74 13.66
N VAL A 203 15.86 7.93 14.67
CA VAL A 203 15.42 8.17 16.05
C VAL A 203 16.61 8.56 16.89
N VAL A 204 16.46 9.62 17.67
CA VAL A 204 17.43 10.06 18.66
C VAL A 204 16.73 10.18 20.02
N ILE A 205 17.31 9.60 21.05
CA ILE A 205 16.96 9.86 22.45
C ILE A 205 18.15 10.59 23.10
N TYR A 206 17.89 11.72 23.71
CA TYR A 206 18.92 12.56 24.31
C TYR A 206 18.48 13.16 25.66
N GLU A 207 19.44 13.48 26.50
CA GLU A 207 19.22 14.20 27.77
C GLU A 207 18.93 15.68 27.47
N SER A 208 17.95 16.27 28.13
CA SER A 208 17.64 17.70 28.00
C SER A 208 18.87 18.57 28.25
N GLY A 209 19.18 19.46 27.31
CA GLY A 209 20.40 20.26 27.32
C GLY A 209 21.62 19.60 26.66
N SER A 210 21.46 18.38 26.12
CA SER A 210 22.48 17.69 25.34
C SER A 210 21.96 17.48 23.89
N THR A 211 22.87 17.20 22.98
CA THR A 211 22.58 16.77 21.60
C THR A 211 23.06 15.36 21.29
N THR A 212 23.61 14.68 22.30
CA THR A 212 24.21 13.35 22.15
C THR A 212 23.13 12.29 22.09
N ASN A 213 23.11 11.52 21.01
CA ASN A 213 22.23 10.37 20.91
C ASN A 213 22.65 9.27 21.90
N LEU A 214 21.71 8.84 22.73
CA LEU A 214 21.92 7.81 23.74
C LEU A 214 21.58 6.41 23.22
N LEU A 215 20.89 6.28 22.09
CA LEU A 215 20.54 4.99 21.51
C LEU A 215 21.79 4.23 21.04
N GLY A 216 21.84 2.96 21.36
CA GLY A 216 22.97 2.09 20.99
C GLY A 216 24.24 2.35 21.80
N THR A 217 24.19 3.22 22.82
CA THR A 217 25.34 3.52 23.68
C THR A 217 25.28 2.80 25.04
N SER A 218 26.39 2.68 25.71
CA SER A 218 26.47 2.18 27.09
C SER A 218 26.41 3.30 28.14
N THR A 219 26.07 4.52 27.72
CA THR A 219 26.01 5.68 28.64
C THR A 219 24.88 5.48 29.65
N PRO A 220 25.14 5.48 30.94
CA PRO A 220 24.12 5.30 31.96
C PRO A 220 23.12 6.45 31.97
N LEU A 221 21.84 6.11 32.03
CA LEU A 221 20.76 7.07 32.24
C LEU A 221 20.69 7.44 33.73
N LYS A 222 20.12 8.61 34.02
CA LYS A 222 20.08 9.17 35.39
C LYS A 222 18.63 9.39 35.83
N THR A 223 18.41 9.24 37.13
CA THR A 223 17.20 9.75 37.78
C THR A 223 17.23 11.29 37.84
N ASN A 224 16.12 11.91 38.12
CA ASN A 224 15.94 13.37 38.12
C ASN A 224 16.40 14.04 36.82
N THR A 225 16.13 13.38 35.70
CA THR A 225 16.61 13.81 34.40
C THR A 225 15.49 13.71 33.38
N THR A 226 15.43 14.68 32.48
CA THR A 226 14.48 14.73 31.39
C THR A 226 15.12 14.20 30.12
N TYR A 227 14.47 13.25 29.48
CA TYR A 227 14.87 12.69 28.20
C TYR A 227 13.90 13.13 27.12
N LYS A 228 14.42 13.37 25.94
CA LYS A 228 13.70 13.89 24.77
C LYS A 228 13.89 12.97 23.58
N VAL A 229 12.93 13.03 22.66
CA VAL A 229 12.93 12.35 21.38
C VAL A 229 13.12 13.35 20.26
N LEU A 230 13.94 13.01 19.29
CA LEU A 230 14.03 13.67 18.01
C LEU A 230 13.86 12.61 16.91
N LEU A 231 12.89 12.81 16.05
CA LEU A 231 12.70 12.06 14.80
C LEU A 231 13.11 12.96 13.64
N TRP A 232 13.95 12.45 12.75
CA TRP A 232 14.44 13.23 11.63
C TRP A 232 14.63 12.35 10.39
N LYS A 233 14.64 12.96 9.20
CA LYS A 233 14.86 12.30 7.92
C LYS A 233 15.98 13.00 7.18
N ASP A 234 16.81 12.21 6.49
CA ASP A 234 17.76 12.77 5.54
C ASP A 234 17.03 13.60 4.48
N LYS A 235 17.52 14.78 4.22
CA LYS A 235 17.00 15.71 3.23
C LYS A 235 17.96 15.83 2.05
N GLU A 236 17.40 16.08 0.88
CA GLU A 236 18.21 16.36 -0.32
C GLU A 236 19.17 17.52 -0.05
N GLY A 237 20.47 17.27 -0.27
CA GLY A 237 21.53 18.22 0.00
C GLY A 237 22.08 18.21 1.44
N GLY A 238 21.48 17.41 2.35
CA GLY A 238 22.02 17.15 3.69
C GLY A 238 23.14 16.11 3.71
N THR A 239 23.71 15.87 4.90
CA THR A 239 24.72 14.83 5.10
C THR A 239 24.04 13.52 5.47
N ALA A 240 24.03 12.53 4.59
CA ALA A 240 23.39 11.25 4.82
C ALA A 240 23.75 10.61 6.17
N GLY A 241 22.73 10.21 6.93
CA GLY A 241 22.88 9.59 8.26
C GLY A 241 23.29 10.54 9.39
N LYS A 242 23.31 11.86 9.15
CA LYS A 242 23.64 12.87 10.15
C LYS A 242 22.57 13.95 10.16
N TYR A 243 22.01 14.22 11.34
CA TYR A 243 21.01 15.27 11.50
C TYR A 243 21.56 16.65 11.12
N ASP A 244 20.90 17.30 10.17
CA ASP A 244 21.12 18.68 9.79
C ASP A 244 19.87 19.55 10.10
N THR A 245 20.08 20.86 10.26
CA THR A 245 18.97 21.76 10.61
C THR A 245 17.86 21.74 9.55
N GLY A 246 16.63 21.51 10.00
CA GLY A 246 15.44 21.47 9.13
C GLY A 246 15.05 20.06 8.69
N GLU A 247 15.70 19.02 9.19
CA GLU A 247 15.39 17.61 8.94
C GLU A 247 14.48 17.00 10.01
N GLU A 248 14.17 17.75 11.07
CA GLU A 248 13.30 17.30 12.14
C GLU A 248 11.86 17.08 11.63
N VAL A 249 11.34 15.89 11.93
CA VAL A 249 9.97 15.48 11.59
C VAL A 249 9.18 14.99 12.81
N THR A 250 9.68 15.17 14.04
CA THR A 250 9.05 14.72 15.30
C THR A 250 7.58 15.10 15.38
N SER A 251 7.20 16.31 14.92
CA SER A 251 5.81 16.78 14.95
C SER A 251 4.86 15.99 14.03
N GLN A 252 5.38 15.26 13.06
CA GLN A 252 4.59 14.44 12.12
C GLN A 252 4.28 13.05 12.66
N TYR A 253 4.87 12.68 13.80
CA TYR A 253 4.74 11.34 14.38
C TYR A 253 4.15 11.43 15.78
N ASP A 254 3.35 10.39 16.15
CA ASP A 254 3.06 10.06 17.52
C ASP A 254 4.15 9.10 18.00
N TYR A 255 4.58 9.25 19.26
CA TYR A 255 5.51 8.30 19.86
C TYR A 255 5.10 8.00 21.30
N ARG A 256 5.50 6.80 21.75
CA ARG A 256 5.34 6.38 23.14
C ARG A 256 6.64 5.80 23.67
N TRP A 257 6.91 6.10 24.91
CA TRP A 257 8.09 5.60 25.60
C TRP A 257 7.95 4.13 25.97
N LYS A 258 9.07 3.43 25.98
CA LYS A 258 9.19 2.04 26.36
C LYS A 258 10.44 1.84 27.19
N PHE A 259 10.31 1.18 28.33
CA PHE A 259 11.46 0.67 29.06
C PHE A 259 11.86 -0.69 28.51
N VAL A 260 13.14 -0.94 28.38
CA VAL A 260 13.69 -2.21 27.90
C VAL A 260 14.60 -2.84 28.94
N GLY A 261 14.61 -4.17 29.01
CA GLY A 261 15.39 -4.91 30.01
C GLY A 261 14.60 -5.24 31.28
N THR A 262 15.33 -5.39 32.37
CA THR A 262 14.80 -5.78 33.68
C THR A 262 15.42 -4.95 34.78
N SER A 263 14.79 -4.91 35.95
CA SER A 263 15.36 -4.25 37.13
C SER A 263 16.73 -4.82 37.49
N LYS A 264 17.64 -3.94 37.94
CA LYS A 264 19.06 -4.27 38.09
C LYS A 264 19.37 -5.35 39.16
N ILE A 265 18.69 -5.29 40.28
CA ILE A 265 18.97 -6.15 41.41
C ILE A 265 17.78 -7.00 41.82
N ALA A 266 16.63 -6.39 42.01
CA ALA A 266 15.45 -7.08 42.52
C ALA A 266 14.87 -8.10 41.53
N GLY A 267 15.11 -7.95 40.22
CA GLY A 267 14.56 -8.82 39.19
C GLY A 267 13.03 -8.84 39.14
N THR A 268 12.39 -7.94 39.88
CA THR A 268 10.92 -7.86 40.03
C THR A 268 10.25 -6.92 39.04
N GLY A 269 11.03 -6.11 38.35
CA GLY A 269 10.57 -5.21 37.31
C GLY A 269 10.82 -5.80 35.92
N THR A 270 9.93 -5.56 34.99
CA THR A 270 10.04 -5.95 33.58
C THR A 270 9.78 -4.74 32.68
N GLY A 271 10.56 -4.62 31.61
CA GLY A 271 10.37 -3.60 30.60
C GLY A 271 8.98 -3.71 29.95
N GLY A 272 8.52 -2.64 29.36
CA GLY A 272 7.21 -2.54 28.73
C GLY A 272 6.89 -1.10 28.38
N ILE A 273 5.68 -0.89 27.86
CA ILE A 273 5.18 0.43 27.48
C ILE A 273 5.00 1.30 28.72
N VAL A 274 5.46 2.54 28.65
CA VAL A 274 5.26 3.56 29.69
C VAL A 274 3.82 4.05 29.66
N ASN A 275 3.27 4.45 30.81
CA ASN A 275 1.95 5.02 30.94
C ASN A 275 1.66 6.06 29.84
N GLU A 276 0.48 6.00 29.26
CA GLU A 276 0.06 6.81 28.09
C GLU A 276 0.11 8.32 28.34
N SER A 277 0.10 8.76 29.62
CA SER A 277 0.26 10.17 29.95
C SER A 277 1.59 10.78 29.49
N TRP A 278 2.56 9.94 29.14
CA TRP A 278 3.86 10.31 28.59
C TRP A 278 3.95 10.24 27.07
N ASN A 279 2.90 9.85 26.38
CA ASN A 279 2.89 9.85 24.92
C ASN A 279 3.12 11.26 24.39
N ASP A 280 3.98 11.38 23.38
CA ASP A 280 4.33 12.64 22.71
C ASP A 280 4.88 13.74 23.63
N LYS A 281 5.48 13.35 24.75
CA LYS A 281 6.04 14.26 25.74
C LYS A 281 7.45 13.86 26.15
N ASP A 282 8.19 14.83 26.62
CA ASP A 282 9.49 14.61 27.27
C ASP A 282 9.32 13.71 28.51
N LEU A 283 10.16 12.70 28.65
CA LEU A 283 10.10 11.74 29.76
C LEU A 283 10.96 12.23 30.92
N VAL A 284 10.35 12.45 32.07
CA VAL A 284 11.08 12.80 33.29
C VAL A 284 11.22 11.56 34.16
N ILE A 285 12.45 11.11 34.38
CA ILE A 285 12.75 10.03 35.36
C ILE A 285 12.71 10.60 36.76
N PRO A 286 11.79 10.16 37.65
CA PRO A 286 11.68 10.67 39.00
C PRO A 286 12.93 10.34 39.87
N VAL A 287 13.02 11.00 41.00
CA VAL A 287 14.10 10.75 41.96
C VAL A 287 13.91 9.45 42.74
N THR A 288 12.66 9.18 43.15
CA THR A 288 12.36 8.03 43.99
C THR A 288 11.75 6.86 43.23
N ASN A 289 12.00 5.64 43.70
CA ASN A 289 11.44 4.44 43.13
C ASN A 289 9.91 4.40 43.20
N ALA A 290 9.33 4.95 44.27
CA ALA A 290 7.88 5.03 44.46
C ALA A 290 7.22 5.97 43.46
N GLU A 291 7.82 7.12 43.20
CA GLU A 291 7.35 8.05 42.16
C GLU A 291 7.46 7.44 40.79
N ALA A 292 8.54 6.72 40.49
CA ALA A 292 8.72 6.03 39.21
C ALA A 292 7.62 5.00 38.97
N LYS A 293 7.25 4.23 39.98
CA LYS A 293 6.14 3.28 39.90
C LYS A 293 4.82 3.97 39.55
N THR A 294 4.48 5.03 40.26
CA THR A 294 3.24 5.81 40.04
C THR A 294 3.22 6.45 38.65
N ALA A 295 4.37 6.95 38.19
CA ALA A 295 4.46 7.70 36.94
C ALA A 295 4.38 6.80 35.70
N PHE A 296 4.87 5.55 35.77
CA PHE A 296 5.14 4.77 34.56
C PHE A 296 4.26 3.54 34.39
N GLU A 297 3.70 2.98 35.45
CA GLU A 297 2.78 1.83 35.35
C GLU A 297 1.38 2.26 34.86
N GLY A 298 0.63 1.28 34.33
CA GLY A 298 -0.80 1.42 34.01
C GLY A 298 -1.14 1.28 32.54
N ALA A 299 -0.17 1.14 31.63
CA ALA A 299 -0.46 0.82 30.23
C ALA A 299 -0.75 -0.68 30.04
N GLU A 300 -1.56 -1.05 29.05
CA GLU A 300 -1.73 -2.42 28.61
C GLU A 300 -0.40 -2.92 27.99
N GLY A 301 0.09 -4.10 28.41
CA GLY A 301 1.42 -4.56 28.05
C GLY A 301 2.55 -3.66 28.59
N GLY A 302 2.23 -2.92 29.65
CA GLY A 302 3.09 -1.90 30.21
C GLY A 302 4.24 -2.40 31.05
N VAL A 303 5.13 -1.46 31.40
CA VAL A 303 6.24 -1.69 32.32
C VAL A 303 5.73 -2.11 33.71
N THR A 304 6.42 -3.08 34.32
CA THR A 304 6.25 -3.40 35.74
C THR A 304 7.45 -2.85 36.51
N VAL A 305 7.21 -1.91 37.41
CA VAL A 305 8.23 -1.24 38.21
C VAL A 305 8.39 -1.96 39.53
N GLY A 306 9.58 -2.53 39.74
CA GLY A 306 9.90 -3.23 40.98
C GLY A 306 10.30 -2.29 42.15
N SER A 307 10.80 -2.89 43.25
CA SER A 307 11.23 -2.16 44.44
C SER A 307 12.44 -1.23 44.19
N ASP A 308 13.22 -1.52 43.17
CA ASP A 308 14.37 -0.70 42.73
C ASP A 308 13.99 0.32 41.63
N GLY A 309 12.69 0.58 41.46
CA GLY A 309 12.18 1.54 40.50
C GLY A 309 12.51 1.14 39.08
N VAL A 310 12.96 2.10 38.30
CA VAL A 310 13.37 1.89 36.89
C VAL A 310 14.88 1.69 36.73
N GLN A 311 15.60 1.48 37.82
CA GLN A 311 17.04 1.22 37.77
C GLN A 311 17.33 -0.13 37.09
N GLY A 312 18.16 -0.09 36.07
CA GLY A 312 18.47 -1.25 35.22
C GLY A 312 17.77 -1.28 33.88
N PHE A 313 16.71 -0.49 33.71
CA PHE A 313 16.07 -0.36 32.40
C PHE A 313 16.82 0.60 31.48
N GLY A 314 16.77 0.31 30.19
CA GLY A 314 17.07 1.24 29.11
C GLY A 314 15.80 1.92 28.60
N LEU A 315 15.97 2.96 27.77
CA LEU A 315 14.88 3.64 27.08
C LEU A 315 14.85 3.24 25.61
N SER A 316 13.64 3.13 25.09
CA SER A 316 13.31 3.01 23.69
C SER A 316 12.01 3.75 23.43
N ILE A 317 11.60 3.86 22.17
CA ILE A 317 10.28 4.34 21.78
C ILE A 317 9.67 3.41 20.74
N ASP A 318 8.34 3.37 20.70
CA ASP A 318 7.59 3.01 19.51
C ASP A 318 7.07 4.32 18.92
N TYR A 319 7.03 4.43 17.60
CA TYR A 319 6.48 5.60 16.93
C TYR A 319 5.63 5.20 15.72
N ARG A 320 4.73 6.08 15.34
CA ARG A 320 3.91 5.95 14.15
C ARG A 320 3.66 7.32 13.55
N ARG A 321 3.44 7.39 12.25
CA ARG A 321 3.03 8.62 11.61
C ARG A 321 1.63 9.03 12.08
N LYS A 322 1.42 10.33 12.29
CA LYS A 322 0.09 10.89 12.58
C LYS A 322 -0.82 10.73 11.37
N LYS A 323 -2.07 10.36 11.63
CA LYS A 323 -3.11 10.26 10.62
C LYS A 323 -3.60 11.65 10.19
#